data_402e947061208cddb91d5914b4f80918
#
_entry.id   402e947061208cddb91d5914b4f80918
#
_cell.length_a   1.000
_cell.length_b   1.000
_cell.length_c   1.000
_cell.angle_alpha   90.00
_cell.angle_beta   90.00
_cell.angle_gamma   90.00
#
_symmetry.space_group_name_H-M   'P 1'
#
loop_
_entity.id
_entity.type
_entity.pdbx_description
1 polymer ?
#
loop_
_entity_poly.entity_id
_entity_poly.type
_entity_poly.pdbx_seq_one_letter_code
_entity_poly.pdbx_strand_id
1 'polypeptide(L)'
;AENRSLPALALRQADSLASKQVIYHDRVVPFNTLARDFVLKLTGKSSYGGMTPEQVVGGWLLRPEVWQNEPMIYIKSAELRHLLRLPSSYACLTDLFDGQNYRLQEFWKGGQKPHMKMTSLEKAIMETDEKVGLILMLRSGTLIRPLPEDGSIKPLSDVKVQAEILYNRIPFSKLLFMFNLTVGMLAFFYLLYCSMHRSAGKAWSVFTVALYAAFLFQLFGYCLRWYIGGR
;
A
#
# COMPACT_ATOMS: atom_id res chain seq x y z
N ALA A 1 2.60 23.29 14.83
CA ALA A 1 3.20 22.13 14.14
C ALA A 1 4.40 22.67 13.40
N GLU A 2 5.60 22.35 13.92
CA GLU A 2 6.86 22.71 13.29
C GLU A 2 6.95 21.99 11.95
N ASN A 3 7.17 22.76 10.90
CA ASN A 3 7.30 22.24 9.54
C ASN A 3 8.67 21.55 9.41
N ARG A 4 8.83 20.37 10.05
CA ARG A 4 10.01 19.53 9.90
C ARG A 4 10.01 18.99 8.49
N SER A 5 10.80 19.56 7.61
CA SER A 5 11.10 18.94 6.32
C SER A 5 11.93 17.68 6.58
N LEU A 6 11.28 16.52 6.49
CA LEU A 6 11.97 15.23 6.59
C LEU A 6 12.99 15.11 5.45
N PRO A 7 14.20 14.61 5.73
CA PRO A 7 15.18 14.36 4.69
C PRO A 7 14.66 13.28 3.75
N ALA A 8 14.45 13.65 2.50
CA ALA A 8 13.95 12.77 1.46
C ALA A 8 14.71 13.01 0.16
N LEU A 9 14.62 12.07 -0.77
CA LEU A 9 15.13 12.27 -2.12
C LEU A 9 14.41 13.42 -2.80
N ALA A 10 15.13 14.16 -3.65
CA ALA A 10 14.49 15.10 -4.55
C ALA A 10 13.52 14.35 -5.49
N LEU A 11 12.39 14.98 -5.84
CA LEU A 11 11.33 14.34 -6.61
C LEU A 11 11.85 13.74 -7.94
N ARG A 12 12.74 14.44 -8.64
CA ARG A 12 13.36 13.94 -9.87
C ARG A 12 14.17 12.64 -9.66
N GLN A 13 14.88 12.55 -8.53
CA GLN A 13 15.64 11.33 -8.19
C GLN A 13 14.71 10.18 -7.83
N ALA A 14 13.67 10.47 -7.07
CA ALA A 14 12.64 9.50 -6.73
C ALA A 14 11.92 8.95 -7.98
N ASP A 15 11.55 9.81 -8.92
CA ASP A 15 10.95 9.41 -10.21
C ASP A 15 11.92 8.57 -11.07
N SER A 16 13.21 8.89 -11.06
CA SER A 16 14.23 8.09 -11.75
C SER A 16 14.36 6.68 -11.14
N LEU A 17 14.24 6.57 -9.82
CA LEU A 17 14.27 5.27 -9.13
C LEU A 17 13.00 4.46 -9.35
N ALA A 18 11.85 5.10 -9.52
CA ALA A 18 10.56 4.44 -9.64
C ALA A 18 10.54 3.34 -10.70
N SER A 19 11.22 3.56 -11.84
CA SER A 19 11.28 2.63 -12.98
C SER A 19 12.40 1.58 -12.88
N LYS A 20 13.32 1.69 -11.91
CA LYS A 20 14.37 0.68 -11.71
C LYS A 20 13.74 -0.64 -11.30
N GLN A 21 14.24 -1.72 -11.88
CA GLN A 21 13.69 -3.06 -11.64
C GLN A 21 14.42 -3.74 -10.49
N VAL A 22 13.66 -4.37 -9.62
CA VAL A 22 14.15 -5.09 -8.44
C VAL A 22 13.42 -6.43 -8.31
N ILE A 23 14.00 -7.36 -7.57
CA ILE A 23 13.34 -8.61 -7.22
C ILE A 23 12.62 -8.40 -5.88
N TYR A 24 11.30 -8.58 -5.89
CA TYR A 24 10.46 -8.46 -4.71
C TYR A 24 9.36 -9.52 -4.72
N HIS A 25 9.22 -10.27 -3.63
CA HIS A 25 8.32 -11.44 -3.54
C HIS A 25 8.50 -12.41 -4.73
N ASP A 26 9.76 -12.75 -5.04
CA ASP A 26 10.18 -13.69 -6.09
C ASP A 26 9.71 -13.34 -7.50
N ARG A 27 9.42 -12.05 -7.75
CA ARG A 27 9.15 -11.52 -9.07
C ARG A 27 9.94 -10.24 -9.35
N VAL A 28 10.18 -9.97 -10.62
CA VAL A 28 10.72 -8.69 -11.07
C VAL A 28 9.61 -7.65 -11.03
N VAL A 29 9.86 -6.53 -10.35
CA VAL A 29 8.93 -5.41 -10.22
C VAL A 29 9.65 -4.08 -10.36
N PRO A 30 8.95 -3.00 -10.72
CA PRO A 30 9.48 -1.65 -10.57
C PRO A 30 9.76 -1.33 -9.09
N PHE A 31 10.77 -0.55 -8.80
CA PHE A 31 11.05 -0.06 -7.45
C PHE A 31 9.85 0.67 -6.82
N ASN A 32 9.05 1.35 -7.63
CA ASN A 32 7.78 1.94 -7.21
C ASN A 32 6.86 0.94 -6.50
N THR A 33 6.77 -0.31 -7.00
CA THR A 33 5.91 -1.35 -6.40
C THR A 33 6.40 -1.73 -5.01
N LEU A 34 7.71 -1.96 -4.83
CA LEU A 34 8.33 -2.23 -3.54
C LEU A 34 8.13 -1.05 -2.58
N ALA A 35 8.44 0.17 -3.03
CA ALA A 35 8.35 1.36 -2.20
C ALA A 35 6.91 1.61 -1.74
N ARG A 36 5.94 1.46 -2.64
CA ARG A 36 4.51 1.61 -2.31
C ARG A 36 4.04 0.56 -1.31
N ASP A 37 4.43 -0.69 -1.50
CA ASP A 37 4.06 -1.77 -0.57
C ASP A 37 4.66 -1.55 0.82
N PHE A 38 5.93 -1.14 0.88
CA PHE A 38 6.61 -0.77 2.12
C PHE A 38 5.86 0.33 2.87
N VAL A 39 5.57 1.46 2.22
CA VAL A 39 4.86 2.58 2.86
C VAL A 39 3.44 2.18 3.26
N LEU A 40 2.72 1.44 2.41
CA LEU A 40 1.37 0.99 2.69
C LEU A 40 1.31 0.03 3.89
N LYS A 41 2.24 -0.92 3.98
CA LYS A 41 2.33 -1.86 5.11
C LYS A 41 2.63 -1.15 6.42
N LEU A 42 3.55 -0.19 6.41
CA LEU A 42 3.92 0.55 7.61
C LEU A 42 2.81 1.49 8.07
N THR A 43 2.31 2.33 7.17
CA THR A 43 1.46 3.47 7.52
C THR A 43 -0.04 3.23 7.32
N GLY A 44 -0.40 2.19 6.57
CA GLY A 44 -1.78 1.97 6.09
C GLY A 44 -2.20 2.93 4.97
N LYS A 45 -1.27 3.76 4.45
CA LYS A 45 -1.52 4.76 3.40
C LYS A 45 -0.55 4.58 2.24
N SER A 46 -0.93 5.01 1.05
CA SER A 46 -0.08 4.92 -0.16
C SER A 46 0.98 6.01 -0.26
N SER A 47 0.98 6.99 0.64
CA SER A 47 1.93 8.12 0.72
C SER A 47 2.10 8.54 2.17
N TYR A 48 3.16 9.26 2.49
CA TYR A 48 3.43 9.75 3.83
C TYR A 48 3.95 11.18 3.80
N GLY A 49 3.37 12.06 4.62
CA GLY A 49 3.83 13.47 4.72
C GLY A 49 3.83 14.24 3.40
N GLY A 50 2.94 13.92 2.45
CA GLY A 50 2.93 14.52 1.11
C GLY A 50 4.03 14.02 0.17
N MET A 51 4.88 13.09 0.62
CA MET A 51 5.98 12.49 -0.14
C MET A 51 5.52 11.25 -0.91
N THR A 52 6.17 10.98 -2.05
CA THR A 52 5.99 9.73 -2.78
C THR A 52 6.62 8.56 -2.03
N PRO A 53 6.17 7.32 -2.27
CA PRO A 53 6.76 6.14 -1.64
C PRO A 53 8.27 6.03 -1.85
N GLU A 54 8.76 6.38 -3.03
CA GLU A 54 10.18 6.36 -3.36
C GLU A 54 10.98 7.39 -2.56
N GLN A 55 10.39 8.55 -2.31
CA GLN A 55 11.00 9.57 -1.45
C GLN A 55 11.13 9.07 -0.01
N VAL A 56 10.09 8.40 0.49
CA VAL A 56 10.08 7.83 1.84
C VAL A 56 11.13 6.74 1.98
N VAL A 57 11.15 5.77 1.06
CA VAL A 57 12.16 4.67 1.10
C VAL A 57 13.57 5.24 0.94
N GLY A 58 13.76 6.19 0.01
CA GLY A 58 15.04 6.88 -0.15
C GLY A 58 15.47 7.63 1.10
N GLY A 59 14.53 8.26 1.82
CA GLY A 59 14.78 8.92 3.10
C GLY A 59 15.28 7.93 4.17
N TRP A 60 14.64 6.77 4.30
CA TRP A 60 15.07 5.71 5.19
C TRP A 60 16.47 5.17 4.89
N LEU A 61 16.83 5.09 3.59
CA LEU A 61 18.16 4.62 3.18
C LEU A 61 19.24 5.67 3.45
N LEU A 62 18.95 6.94 3.22
CA LEU A 62 19.93 8.02 3.34
C LEU A 62 20.10 8.53 4.76
N ARG A 63 19.05 8.58 5.54
CA ARG A 63 19.02 9.20 6.88
C ARG A 63 18.20 8.37 7.87
N PRO A 64 18.57 7.09 8.09
CA PRO A 64 17.83 6.19 8.97
C PRO A 64 17.74 6.71 10.41
N GLU A 65 18.73 7.47 10.87
CA GLU A 65 18.79 8.09 12.20
C GLU A 65 17.67 9.13 12.43
N VAL A 66 17.18 9.76 11.38
CA VAL A 66 16.05 10.70 11.46
C VAL A 66 14.74 9.93 11.38
N TRP A 67 14.63 9.05 10.39
CA TRP A 67 13.40 8.31 10.10
C TRP A 67 13.00 7.32 11.18
N GLN A 68 13.94 6.79 11.96
CA GLN A 68 13.61 5.90 13.10
C GLN A 68 12.78 6.59 14.19
N ASN A 69 12.83 7.93 14.28
CA ASN A 69 12.08 8.74 15.23
C ASN A 69 10.76 9.27 14.62
N GLU A 70 10.44 8.89 13.39
CA GLU A 70 9.23 9.34 12.71
C GLU A 70 8.07 8.37 12.97
N PRO A 71 6.87 8.86 13.38
CA PRO A 71 5.73 8.01 13.73
C PRO A 71 5.05 7.43 12.48
N MET A 72 5.64 6.40 11.91
CA MET A 72 5.18 5.75 10.67
C MET A 72 4.51 4.40 10.90
N ILE A 73 4.81 3.71 11.98
CA ILE A 73 4.33 2.35 12.21
C ILE A 73 2.90 2.40 12.74
N TYR A 74 1.94 2.15 11.87
CA TYR A 74 0.53 2.13 12.24
C TYR A 74 0.17 0.88 13.04
N ILE A 75 -0.29 1.06 14.29
CA ILE A 75 -0.72 0.01 15.20
C ILE A 75 -2.23 0.13 15.42
N LYS A 76 -2.98 -0.78 14.79
CA LYS A 76 -4.45 -0.78 14.84
C LYS A 76 -5.00 -1.15 16.22
N SER A 77 -4.38 -2.11 16.90
CA SER A 77 -4.86 -2.64 18.18
C SER A 77 -4.70 -1.62 19.31
N ALA A 78 -5.82 -1.23 19.92
CA ALA A 78 -5.82 -0.35 21.09
C ALA A 78 -5.15 -1.02 22.30
N GLU A 79 -5.35 -2.32 22.47
CA GLU A 79 -4.75 -3.11 23.54
C GLU A 79 -3.22 -3.09 23.46
N LEU A 80 -2.66 -3.36 22.24
CA LEU A 80 -1.22 -3.33 22.03
C LEU A 80 -0.64 -1.91 22.24
N ARG A 81 -1.35 -0.87 21.80
CA ARG A 81 -0.93 0.53 22.05
C ARG A 81 -0.86 0.85 23.53
N HIS A 82 -1.85 0.38 24.31
CA HIS A 82 -1.85 0.57 25.76
C HIS A 82 -0.69 -0.15 26.43
N LEU A 83 -0.41 -1.39 26.05
CA LEU A 83 0.74 -2.16 26.56
C LEU A 83 2.09 -1.47 26.26
N LEU A 84 2.21 -0.93 25.04
CA LEU A 84 3.40 -0.18 24.61
C LEU A 84 3.43 1.26 25.14
N ARG A 85 2.37 1.74 25.81
CA ARG A 85 2.22 3.12 26.33
C ARG A 85 2.37 4.18 25.22
N LEU A 86 1.81 3.89 24.02
CA LEU A 86 1.90 4.80 22.89
C LEU A 86 0.84 5.91 23.00
N PRO A 87 1.20 7.18 22.73
CA PRO A 87 0.26 8.30 22.78
C PRO A 87 -0.70 8.35 21.59
N SER A 88 -0.35 7.67 20.50
CA SER A 88 -1.12 7.69 19.26
C SER A 88 -1.24 6.30 18.62
N SER A 89 -1.96 6.23 17.47
CA SER A 89 -2.04 5.01 16.65
C SER A 89 -0.80 4.79 15.78
N TYR A 90 0.12 5.73 15.77
CA TYR A 90 1.39 5.62 15.06
C TYR A 90 2.54 5.61 16.05
N ALA A 91 3.45 4.68 15.89
CA ALA A 91 4.68 4.54 16.67
C ALA A 91 5.90 4.90 15.83
N CYS A 92 6.95 5.39 16.48
CA CYS A 92 8.28 5.44 15.91
C CYS A 92 8.96 4.07 16.03
N LEU A 93 9.98 3.81 15.22
CA LEU A 93 10.77 2.60 15.42
C LEU A 93 11.40 2.56 16.82
N THR A 94 11.88 3.71 17.30
CA THR A 94 12.48 3.87 18.62
C THR A 94 11.52 3.59 19.77
N ASP A 95 10.22 3.79 19.63
CA ASP A 95 9.22 3.49 20.65
C ASP A 95 9.09 1.97 20.94
N LEU A 96 9.49 1.15 19.96
CA LEU A 96 9.41 -0.30 20.04
C LEU A 96 10.67 -0.95 20.64
N PHE A 97 11.67 -0.13 20.99
CA PHE A 97 12.90 -0.56 21.63
C PHE A 97 13.12 0.18 22.96
N ASP A 98 13.60 -0.52 23.95
CA ASP A 98 14.11 0.05 25.20
C ASP A 98 15.61 -0.25 25.25
N GLY A 99 16.41 0.73 24.82
CA GLY A 99 17.82 0.50 24.57
C GLY A 99 18.03 -0.56 23.47
N GLN A 100 18.57 -1.72 23.85
CA GLN A 100 18.74 -2.86 22.93
C GLN A 100 17.60 -3.89 23.03
N ASN A 101 16.68 -3.73 23.97
CA ASN A 101 15.62 -4.69 24.21
C ASN A 101 14.42 -4.40 23.29
N TYR A 102 13.99 -5.40 22.55
CA TYR A 102 12.81 -5.30 21.69
C TYR A 102 11.55 -5.57 22.50
N ARG A 103 10.76 -4.53 22.73
CA ARG A 103 9.61 -4.54 23.64
C ARG A 103 8.50 -5.52 23.25
N LEU A 104 8.32 -5.79 21.97
CA LEU A 104 7.27 -6.74 21.54
C LEU A 104 7.55 -8.17 21.99
N GLN A 105 8.81 -8.54 22.22
CA GLN A 105 9.17 -9.88 22.71
C GLN A 105 8.61 -10.14 24.12
N GLU A 106 8.50 -9.11 24.95
CA GLU A 106 7.98 -9.22 26.32
C GLU A 106 6.50 -9.65 26.33
N PHE A 107 5.75 -9.26 25.30
CA PHE A 107 4.31 -9.54 25.17
C PHE A 107 4.03 -10.80 24.35
N TRP A 108 5.03 -11.37 23.69
CA TRP A 108 4.89 -12.58 22.88
C TRP A 108 4.80 -13.83 23.76
N LYS A 109 3.56 -14.25 24.07
CA LYS A 109 3.28 -15.49 24.83
C LYS A 109 3.05 -16.71 23.92
N GLY A 110 3.02 -16.52 22.63
CA GLY A 110 2.60 -17.48 21.59
C GLY A 110 3.67 -18.48 21.15
N GLY A 111 4.81 -18.57 21.81
CA GLY A 111 5.82 -19.57 21.49
C GLY A 111 5.33 -20.99 21.73
N GLN A 112 5.01 -21.77 20.67
CA GLN A 112 4.92 -23.23 20.67
C GLN A 112 3.56 -23.91 20.99
N LYS A 113 2.42 -23.31 20.69
CA LYS A 113 1.17 -24.07 20.68
C LYS A 113 0.67 -24.29 19.23
N PRO A 114 1.01 -25.38 18.55
CA PRO A 114 0.76 -25.57 17.12
C PRO A 114 -0.71 -25.68 16.71
N HIS A 115 -1.68 -25.71 17.64
CA HIS A 115 -3.10 -25.92 17.35
C HIS A 115 -4.06 -24.92 18.00
N MET A 116 -3.56 -23.84 18.62
CA MET A 116 -4.41 -22.86 19.27
C MET A 116 -4.64 -21.65 18.35
N LYS A 117 -5.90 -21.22 18.17
CA LYS A 117 -6.20 -19.97 17.42
C LYS A 117 -5.52 -18.80 18.09
N MET A 118 -4.72 -18.06 17.34
CA MET A 118 -4.08 -16.83 17.80
C MET A 118 -5.13 -15.83 18.30
N THR A 119 -4.84 -15.22 19.43
CA THR A 119 -5.65 -14.13 19.98
C THR A 119 -5.55 -12.86 19.10
N SER A 120 -6.45 -11.90 19.30
CA SER A 120 -6.38 -10.62 18.60
C SER A 120 -5.11 -9.84 18.92
N LEU A 121 -4.63 -9.93 20.16
CA LEU A 121 -3.38 -9.33 20.61
C LEU A 121 -2.16 -9.97 19.93
N GLU A 122 -2.07 -11.30 19.91
CA GLU A 122 -0.98 -12.02 19.24
C GLU A 122 -0.88 -11.68 17.76
N LYS A 123 -2.03 -11.57 17.06
CA LYS A 123 -2.07 -11.13 15.66
C LYS A 123 -1.55 -9.69 15.49
N ALA A 124 -1.91 -8.79 16.42
CA ALA A 124 -1.45 -7.41 16.38
C ALA A 124 0.06 -7.29 16.66
N ILE A 125 0.59 -8.12 17.56
CA ILE A 125 2.02 -8.20 17.82
C ILE A 125 2.75 -8.69 16.56
N MET A 126 2.29 -9.77 15.95
CA MET A 126 2.88 -10.32 14.73
C MET A 126 2.83 -9.33 13.56
N GLU A 127 1.68 -8.66 13.35
CA GLU A 127 1.58 -7.61 12.31
C GLU A 127 2.56 -6.45 12.56
N THR A 128 2.76 -6.07 13.82
CA THR A 128 3.69 -5.00 14.18
C THR A 128 5.14 -5.45 14.03
N ASP A 129 5.45 -6.71 14.39
CA ASP A 129 6.75 -7.31 14.21
C ASP A 129 7.14 -7.41 12.73
N GLU A 130 6.21 -7.81 11.85
CA GLU A 130 6.42 -7.80 10.40
C GLU A 130 6.77 -6.40 9.87
N LYS A 131 6.14 -5.34 10.40
CA LYS A 131 6.45 -3.96 10.02
C LYS A 131 7.85 -3.56 10.46
N VAL A 132 8.24 -3.92 11.68
CA VAL A 132 9.60 -3.69 12.17
C VAL A 132 10.61 -4.48 11.34
N GLY A 133 10.32 -5.74 11.05
CA GLY A 133 11.13 -6.60 10.18
C GLY A 133 11.37 -5.97 8.79
N LEU A 134 10.34 -5.39 8.17
CA LEU A 134 10.48 -4.68 6.89
C LEU A 134 11.45 -3.49 6.98
N ILE A 135 11.38 -2.69 8.07
CA ILE A 135 12.30 -1.57 8.27
C ILE A 135 13.74 -2.09 8.45
N LEU A 136 13.94 -3.14 9.24
CA LEU A 136 15.25 -3.72 9.46
C LEU A 136 15.83 -4.32 8.18
N MET A 137 15.02 -5.00 7.38
CA MET A 137 15.41 -5.51 6.06
C MET A 137 15.77 -4.39 5.09
N LEU A 138 15.07 -3.25 5.13
CA LEU A 138 15.43 -2.08 4.33
C LEU A 138 16.78 -1.51 4.77
N ARG A 139 17.00 -1.36 6.05
CA ARG A 139 18.27 -0.82 6.63
C ARG A 139 19.47 -1.74 6.36
N SER A 140 19.27 -3.05 6.39
CA SER A 140 20.33 -4.03 6.07
C SER A 140 20.58 -4.18 4.55
N GLY A 141 19.75 -3.55 3.70
CA GLY A 141 19.84 -3.68 2.25
C GLY A 141 19.27 -4.99 1.70
N THR A 142 18.77 -5.88 2.55
CA THR A 142 18.24 -7.19 2.13
C THR A 142 16.86 -7.11 1.47
N LEU A 143 16.11 -6.02 1.70
CA LEU A 143 14.80 -5.81 1.10
C LEU A 143 14.89 -5.50 -0.40
N ILE A 144 15.93 -4.75 -0.81
CA ILE A 144 16.11 -4.31 -2.19
C ILE A 144 17.11 -5.24 -2.86
N ARG A 145 16.62 -6.20 -3.63
CA ARG A 145 17.44 -7.13 -4.39
C ARG A 145 17.50 -6.68 -5.85
N PRO A 146 18.66 -6.20 -6.35
CA PRO A 146 18.80 -5.85 -7.77
C PRO A 146 18.70 -7.10 -8.65
N LEU A 147 18.40 -6.90 -9.94
CA LEU A 147 18.45 -7.98 -10.89
C LEU A 147 19.92 -8.44 -11.04
N PRO A 148 20.14 -9.77 -11.13
CA PRO A 148 21.49 -10.30 -11.39
C PRO A 148 21.93 -9.92 -12.80
N GLU A 149 23.23 -9.57 -12.92
CA GLU A 149 23.84 -9.15 -14.19
C GLU A 149 24.11 -10.33 -15.14
N ASP A 150 24.07 -11.56 -14.64
CA ASP A 150 24.29 -12.79 -15.40
C ASP A 150 23.17 -13.16 -16.38
N GLY A 151 22.08 -12.38 -16.40
CA GLY A 151 20.94 -12.61 -17.27
C GLY A 151 20.05 -13.80 -16.85
N SER A 152 20.28 -14.39 -15.68
CA SER A 152 19.50 -15.53 -15.17
C SER A 152 18.02 -15.16 -14.97
N ILE A 153 17.74 -13.88 -14.73
CA ILE A 153 16.38 -13.35 -14.57
C ILE A 153 16.10 -12.31 -15.65
N LYS A 154 15.07 -12.59 -16.47
CA LYS A 154 14.70 -11.69 -17.56
C LYS A 154 14.03 -10.43 -17.02
N PRO A 155 14.50 -9.22 -17.39
CA PRO A 155 13.88 -7.97 -17.01
C PRO A 155 12.49 -7.82 -17.67
N LEU A 156 11.63 -7.01 -17.02
CA LEU A 156 10.36 -6.60 -17.62
C LEU A 156 10.61 -5.64 -18.79
N SER A 157 9.73 -5.69 -19.79
CA SER A 157 9.72 -4.66 -20.84
C SER A 157 9.33 -3.28 -20.26
N ASP A 158 9.83 -2.20 -20.85
CA ASP A 158 9.53 -0.84 -20.40
C ASP A 158 8.03 -0.55 -20.37
N VAL A 159 7.27 -1.10 -21.32
CA VAL A 159 5.80 -0.97 -21.36
C VAL A 159 5.16 -1.58 -20.11
N LYS A 160 5.62 -2.77 -19.66
CA LYS A 160 5.11 -3.39 -18.44
C LYS A 160 5.49 -2.61 -17.20
N VAL A 161 6.71 -2.10 -17.12
CA VAL A 161 7.19 -1.24 -16.02
C VAL A 161 6.30 -0.01 -15.91
N GLN A 162 6.06 0.70 -17.01
CA GLN A 162 5.23 1.91 -17.01
C GLN A 162 3.75 1.59 -16.69
N ALA A 163 3.21 0.49 -17.20
CA ALA A 163 1.86 0.04 -16.88
C ALA A 163 1.68 -0.26 -15.39
N GLU A 164 2.67 -0.92 -14.76
CA GLU A 164 2.64 -1.22 -13.33
C GLU A 164 2.75 0.06 -12.47
N ILE A 165 3.64 0.99 -12.83
CA ILE A 165 3.75 2.30 -12.15
C ILE A 165 2.44 3.08 -12.27
N LEU A 166 1.84 3.14 -13.46
CA LEU A 166 0.56 3.80 -13.69
C LEU A 166 -0.54 3.18 -12.82
N TYR A 167 -0.62 1.85 -12.79
CA TYR A 167 -1.58 1.13 -11.95
C TYR A 167 -1.40 1.45 -10.46
N ASN A 168 -0.16 1.55 -10.00
CA ASN A 168 0.16 1.87 -8.61
C ASN A 168 -0.19 3.32 -8.23
N ARG A 169 -0.05 4.26 -9.16
CA ARG A 169 -0.35 5.69 -8.94
C ARG A 169 -1.86 5.98 -8.96
N ILE A 170 -2.63 5.21 -9.70
CA ILE A 170 -4.08 5.39 -9.80
C ILE A 170 -4.77 4.49 -8.76
N PRO A 171 -5.61 5.03 -7.89
CA PRO A 171 -6.38 4.23 -6.92
C PRO A 171 -7.58 3.54 -7.62
N PHE A 172 -7.31 2.64 -8.57
CA PHE A 172 -8.33 2.00 -9.39
C PHE A 172 -9.50 1.41 -8.60
N SER A 173 -9.25 0.75 -7.47
CA SER A 173 -10.32 0.16 -6.66
C SER A 173 -11.29 1.22 -6.10
N LYS A 174 -10.76 2.37 -5.67
CA LYS A 174 -11.60 3.48 -5.18
C LYS A 174 -12.33 4.16 -6.34
N LEU A 175 -11.66 4.38 -7.46
CA LEU A 175 -12.26 4.98 -8.66
C LEU A 175 -13.36 4.08 -9.23
N LEU A 176 -13.14 2.76 -9.31
CA LEU A 176 -14.14 1.78 -9.73
C LEU A 176 -15.37 1.82 -8.82
N PHE A 177 -15.16 1.82 -7.51
CA PHE A 177 -16.26 1.89 -6.54
C PHE A 177 -17.04 3.20 -6.68
N MET A 178 -16.35 4.34 -6.71
CA MET A 178 -17.00 5.66 -6.85
C MET A 178 -17.74 5.79 -8.17
N PHE A 179 -17.14 5.32 -9.28
CA PHE A 179 -17.77 5.33 -10.58
C PHE A 179 -19.05 4.48 -10.59
N ASN A 180 -18.98 3.23 -10.13
CA ASN A 180 -20.13 2.34 -10.07
C ASN A 180 -21.24 2.88 -9.16
N LEU A 181 -20.88 3.45 -8.02
CA LEU A 181 -21.84 4.06 -7.10
C LEU A 181 -22.55 5.27 -7.76
N THR A 182 -21.80 6.16 -8.40
CA THR A 182 -22.34 7.36 -9.06
C THR A 182 -23.26 6.97 -10.21
N VAL A 183 -22.80 6.07 -11.10
CA VAL A 183 -23.59 5.59 -12.24
C VAL A 183 -24.85 4.87 -11.77
N GLY A 184 -24.74 4.03 -10.73
CA GLY A 184 -25.88 3.33 -10.14
C GLY A 184 -26.92 4.29 -9.52
N MET A 185 -26.47 5.31 -8.79
CA MET A 185 -27.36 6.35 -8.22
C MET A 185 -28.07 7.15 -9.33
N LEU A 186 -27.34 7.62 -10.32
CA LEU A 186 -27.93 8.36 -11.45
C LEU A 186 -28.95 7.52 -12.21
N ALA A 187 -28.63 6.26 -12.47
CA ALA A 187 -29.55 5.32 -13.13
C ALA A 187 -30.80 5.08 -12.27
N PHE A 188 -30.67 4.92 -10.96
CA PHE A 188 -31.77 4.73 -10.04
C PHE A 188 -32.70 5.96 -10.02
N PHE A 189 -32.20 7.17 -9.87
CA PHE A 189 -33.02 8.38 -9.90
C PHE A 189 -33.67 8.62 -11.26
N TYR A 190 -32.97 8.29 -12.35
CA TYR A 190 -33.57 8.38 -13.69
C TYR A 190 -34.69 7.37 -13.86
N LEU A 191 -34.57 6.14 -13.36
CA LEU A 191 -35.65 5.15 -13.37
C LEU A 191 -36.86 5.61 -12.59
N LEU A 192 -36.66 6.20 -11.40
CA LEU A 192 -37.72 6.80 -10.60
C LEU A 192 -38.45 7.91 -11.36
N TYR A 193 -37.69 8.83 -11.97
CA TYR A 193 -38.25 9.91 -12.78
C TYR A 193 -39.11 9.37 -13.94
N CYS A 194 -38.59 8.40 -14.69
CA CYS A 194 -39.32 7.79 -15.81
C CYS A 194 -40.54 7.00 -15.36
N SER A 195 -40.51 6.36 -14.21
CA SER A 195 -41.65 5.68 -13.61
C SER A 195 -42.78 6.66 -13.26
N MET A 196 -42.44 7.81 -12.69
CA MET A 196 -43.42 8.87 -12.36
C MET A 196 -44.00 9.52 -13.63
N HIS A 197 -43.27 9.61 -14.73
CA HIS A 197 -43.67 10.26 -15.96
C HIS A 197 -44.13 9.28 -17.06
N ARG A 198 -44.41 8.01 -16.77
CA ARG A 198 -44.82 6.95 -17.71
C ARG A 198 -43.95 6.81 -18.97
N SER A 199 -42.66 7.06 -18.87
CA SER A 199 -41.72 7.04 -20.00
C SER A 199 -40.74 5.83 -19.90
N ALA A 200 -41.29 4.65 -19.68
CA ALA A 200 -40.52 3.44 -19.36
C ALA A 200 -39.49 3.02 -20.45
N GLY A 201 -39.83 3.21 -21.76
CA GLY A 201 -38.94 2.74 -22.84
C GLY A 201 -37.59 3.45 -22.90
N LYS A 202 -37.54 4.78 -22.65
CA LYS A 202 -36.29 5.54 -22.63
C LYS A 202 -35.47 5.24 -21.36
N ALA A 203 -36.12 4.93 -20.23
CA ALA A 203 -35.48 4.57 -18.99
C ALA A 203 -34.63 3.31 -19.15
N TRP A 204 -35.16 2.28 -19.79
CA TRP A 204 -34.44 1.03 -20.02
C TRP A 204 -33.20 1.22 -20.87
N SER A 205 -33.26 2.05 -21.93
CA SER A 205 -32.09 2.34 -22.76
C SER A 205 -30.96 3.01 -22.00
N VAL A 206 -31.28 4.04 -21.21
CA VAL A 206 -30.25 4.74 -20.39
C VAL A 206 -29.66 3.83 -19.32
N PHE A 207 -30.49 3.05 -18.65
CA PHE A 207 -30.03 2.08 -17.66
C PHE A 207 -29.07 1.06 -18.30
N THR A 208 -29.42 0.52 -19.45
CA THR A 208 -28.59 -0.44 -20.19
C THR A 208 -27.24 0.17 -20.55
N VAL A 209 -27.21 1.39 -21.11
CA VAL A 209 -25.95 2.09 -21.45
C VAL A 209 -25.08 2.32 -20.22
N ALA A 210 -25.68 2.77 -19.10
CA ALA A 210 -24.97 2.97 -17.84
C ALA A 210 -24.34 1.67 -17.31
N LEU A 211 -25.08 0.56 -17.42
CA LEU A 211 -24.62 -0.76 -16.99
C LEU A 211 -23.45 -1.26 -17.84
N TYR A 212 -23.52 -1.08 -19.17
CA TYR A 212 -22.40 -1.39 -20.07
C TYR A 212 -21.18 -0.52 -19.79
N ALA A 213 -21.34 0.78 -19.56
CA ALA A 213 -20.22 1.67 -19.24
C ALA A 213 -19.51 1.24 -17.94
N ALA A 214 -20.29 0.91 -16.91
CA ALA A 214 -19.75 0.40 -15.64
C ALA A 214 -19.00 -0.94 -15.83
N PHE A 215 -19.58 -1.86 -16.62
CA PHE A 215 -18.97 -3.14 -16.93
C PHE A 215 -17.66 -2.99 -17.71
N LEU A 216 -17.63 -2.17 -18.76
CA LEU A 216 -16.42 -1.92 -19.55
C LEU A 216 -15.30 -1.29 -18.69
N PHE A 217 -15.64 -0.36 -17.83
CA PHE A 217 -14.68 0.26 -16.93
C PHE A 217 -14.09 -0.77 -15.95
N GLN A 218 -14.92 -1.66 -15.42
CA GLN A 218 -14.47 -2.73 -14.53
C GLN A 218 -13.60 -3.74 -15.29
N LEU A 219 -14.00 -4.13 -16.49
CA LEU A 219 -13.23 -5.03 -17.35
C LEU A 219 -11.86 -4.47 -17.67
N PHE A 220 -11.76 -3.17 -17.99
CA PHE A 220 -10.49 -2.50 -18.21
C PHE A 220 -9.54 -2.60 -17.00
N GLY A 221 -10.06 -2.35 -15.79
CA GLY A 221 -9.27 -2.50 -14.57
C GLY A 221 -8.75 -3.93 -14.35
N TYR A 222 -9.58 -4.94 -14.64
CA TYR A 222 -9.19 -6.35 -14.57
C TYR A 222 -8.15 -6.72 -15.62
N CYS A 223 -8.32 -6.30 -16.87
CA CYS A 223 -7.37 -6.53 -17.95
C CYS A 223 -6.02 -5.92 -17.65
N LEU A 224 -6.00 -4.69 -17.13
CA LEU A 224 -4.76 -4.02 -16.74
C LEU A 224 -4.05 -4.77 -15.61
N ARG A 225 -4.79 -5.18 -14.58
CA ARG A 225 -4.26 -5.97 -13.48
C ARG A 225 -3.68 -7.31 -13.95
N TRP A 226 -4.39 -8.00 -14.84
CA TRP A 226 -3.92 -9.25 -15.43
C TRP A 226 -2.66 -9.04 -16.26
N TYR A 227 -2.60 -7.99 -17.07
CA TYR A 227 -1.46 -7.65 -17.92
C TYR A 227 -0.18 -7.42 -17.12
N ILE A 228 -0.25 -6.76 -15.96
CA ILE A 228 0.90 -6.53 -15.07
C ILE A 228 1.28 -7.76 -14.24
N GLY A 229 0.53 -8.87 -14.34
CA GLY A 229 0.80 -10.10 -13.59
C GLY A 229 0.43 -10.02 -12.10
N GLY A 230 -0.48 -9.12 -11.74
CA GLY A 230 -1.01 -9.01 -10.37
C GLY A 230 -1.89 -10.23 -10.02
N ARG A 231 -1.64 -10.86 -8.86
CA ARG A 231 -2.53 -11.85 -8.23
C ARG A 231 -3.59 -11.19 -7.38
#